data_9ef4ce29328baf0af861d818d3fe399f
#
_entry.id   9ef4ce29328baf0af861d818d3fe399f
#
_cell.length_a   1.000
_cell.length_b   1.000
_cell.length_c   1.000
_cell.angle_alpha   90.00
_cell.angle_beta   90.00
_cell.angle_gamma   90.00
#
_symmetry.space_group_name_H-M   'P 1'
#
loop_
_entity.id
_entity.type
_entity.pdbx_description
1 polymer ?
#
loop_
_entity_poly.entity_id
_entity_poly.type
_entity_poly.pdbx_seq_one_letter_code
_entity_poly.pdbx_strand_id
1 'polypeptide(L)'
;LPTIYAAMLANLRRENNVTFENLRICVSAGEALPSQIGQDWKRITNVDILDGVGSTEMLHIFLSNKPDDIVYGTSGSAVPGYKLRLVNEKNEEVHVGEIGELLVKGKSSAIAYWNKLTKSRKTFEGEWTRTGDKYEKLEEGKFIYSGRTDDMFKVSGIWISPFEVEQ
;
A
#
# COMPACT_ATOMS: atom_id res chain seq x y z
N LEU A 1 5.71 -4.14 9.75
CA LEU A 1 6.13 -4.96 8.61
C LEU A 1 5.44 -6.31 8.64
N PRO A 2 4.95 -6.85 7.52
CA PRO A 2 4.31 -8.16 7.44
C PRO A 2 5.17 -9.30 7.96
N THR A 3 6.48 -9.27 7.70
CA THR A 3 7.45 -10.27 8.17
C THR A 3 7.47 -10.43 9.70
N ILE A 4 7.26 -9.33 10.44
CA ILE A 4 7.19 -9.39 11.92
C ILE A 4 5.92 -10.12 12.35
N TYR A 5 4.78 -9.83 11.72
CA TYR A 5 3.52 -10.53 12.01
C TYR A 5 3.61 -12.03 11.69
N ALA A 6 4.26 -12.39 10.57
CA ALA A 6 4.50 -13.79 10.24
C ALA A 6 5.34 -14.51 11.31
N ALA A 7 6.42 -13.89 11.80
CA ALA A 7 7.25 -14.44 12.86
C ALA A 7 6.49 -14.55 14.20
N MET A 8 5.67 -13.54 14.54
CA MET A 8 4.82 -13.60 15.73
C MET A 8 3.78 -14.73 15.63
N LEU A 9 3.12 -14.89 14.48
CA LEU A 9 2.16 -15.98 14.23
C LEU A 9 2.80 -17.34 14.37
N ALA A 10 4.05 -17.51 13.88
CA ALA A 10 4.78 -18.77 14.03
C ALA A 10 5.05 -19.13 15.51
N ASN A 11 5.31 -18.12 16.35
CA ASN A 11 5.49 -18.32 17.80
C ASN A 11 4.14 -18.56 18.50
N LEU A 12 3.11 -17.77 18.21
CA LEU A 12 1.78 -17.90 18.80
C LEU A 12 1.13 -19.27 18.54
N ARG A 13 1.41 -19.89 17.40
CA ARG A 13 0.97 -21.26 17.10
C ARG A 13 1.62 -22.33 18.00
N ARG A 14 2.74 -22.02 18.64
CA ARG A 14 3.47 -22.93 19.55
C ARG A 14 3.09 -22.72 21.01
N GLU A 15 2.60 -21.54 21.36
CA GLU A 15 2.28 -21.14 22.72
C GLU A 15 0.75 -21.09 22.92
N ASN A 16 0.22 -22.01 23.72
CA ASN A 16 -1.23 -22.19 23.91
C ASN A 16 -1.89 -21.18 24.88
N ASN A 17 -1.13 -20.25 25.50
CA ASN A 17 -1.61 -19.43 26.61
C ASN A 17 -1.40 -17.92 26.43
N VAL A 18 -1.26 -17.42 25.21
CA VAL A 18 -1.12 -15.97 24.96
C VAL A 18 -2.50 -15.34 24.81
N THR A 19 -2.83 -14.40 25.67
CA THR A 19 -4.08 -13.61 25.59
C THR A 19 -3.79 -12.19 25.13
N PHE A 20 -4.73 -11.60 24.38
CA PHE A 20 -4.62 -10.26 23.82
C PHE A 20 -5.74 -9.33 24.30
N GLU A 21 -6.13 -9.45 25.58
CA GLU A 21 -7.27 -8.73 26.16
C GLU A 21 -7.22 -7.21 25.99
N ASN A 22 -6.01 -6.63 25.96
CA ASN A 22 -5.80 -5.20 25.84
C ASN A 22 -5.33 -4.76 24.45
N LEU A 23 -5.21 -5.68 23.49
CA LEU A 23 -4.80 -5.35 22.12
C LEU A 23 -5.98 -4.73 21.37
N ARG A 24 -5.86 -3.45 21.05
CA ARG A 24 -6.93 -2.67 20.44
C ARG A 24 -6.83 -2.58 18.92
N ILE A 25 -5.63 -2.39 18.39
CA ILE A 25 -5.39 -2.14 16.98
C ILE A 25 -3.98 -2.61 16.59
N CYS A 26 -3.85 -3.14 15.41
CA CYS A 26 -2.57 -3.47 14.79
C CYS A 26 -2.44 -2.74 13.47
N VAL A 27 -1.23 -2.32 13.12
CA VAL A 27 -0.93 -1.61 11.88
C VAL A 27 0.24 -2.27 11.18
N SER A 28 0.15 -2.45 9.88
CA SER A 28 1.25 -2.85 9.01
C SER A 28 1.50 -1.78 7.96
N ALA A 29 2.76 -1.57 7.62
CA ALA A 29 3.19 -0.67 6.55
C ALA A 29 4.61 -1.03 6.09
N GLY A 30 5.03 -0.44 4.94
CA GLY A 30 6.37 -0.63 4.36
C GLY A 30 6.46 -1.72 3.32
N GLU A 31 5.58 -2.71 3.37
CA GLU A 31 5.40 -3.77 2.38
C GLU A 31 3.90 -4.11 2.33
N ALA A 32 3.41 -4.63 1.22
CA ALA A 32 2.03 -5.09 1.11
C ALA A 32 1.77 -6.23 2.10
N LEU A 33 0.67 -6.16 2.86
CA LEU A 33 0.29 -7.20 3.80
C LEU A 33 -0.34 -8.39 3.06
N PRO A 34 0.29 -9.59 3.05
CA PRO A 34 -0.33 -10.78 2.49
C PRO A 34 -1.67 -11.07 3.20
N SER A 35 -2.70 -11.32 2.40
CA SER A 35 -4.07 -11.57 2.89
C SER A 35 -4.11 -12.67 3.97
N GLN A 36 -3.35 -13.76 3.76
CA GLN A 36 -3.31 -14.88 4.68
C GLN A 36 -2.76 -14.48 6.07
N ILE A 37 -1.74 -13.61 6.12
CA ILE A 37 -1.17 -13.13 7.40
C ILE A 37 -2.21 -12.31 8.17
N GLY A 38 -2.94 -11.43 7.50
CA GLY A 38 -4.01 -10.65 8.12
C GLY A 38 -5.14 -11.52 8.67
N GLN A 39 -5.61 -12.50 7.89
CA GLN A 39 -6.65 -13.43 8.28
C GLN A 39 -6.22 -14.33 9.46
N ASP A 40 -5.00 -14.87 9.43
CA ASP A 40 -4.46 -15.70 10.49
C ASP A 40 -4.28 -14.91 11.78
N TRP A 41 -3.81 -13.68 11.69
CA TRP A 41 -3.69 -12.78 12.83
C TRP A 41 -5.06 -12.51 13.47
N LYS A 42 -6.05 -12.13 12.66
CA LYS A 42 -7.44 -11.91 13.14
C LYS A 42 -8.01 -13.15 13.83
N ARG A 43 -7.78 -14.33 13.26
CA ARG A 43 -8.27 -15.59 13.84
C ARG A 43 -7.70 -15.88 15.22
N ILE A 44 -6.40 -15.58 15.45
CA ILE A 44 -5.70 -15.89 16.71
C ILE A 44 -5.95 -14.80 17.76
N THR A 45 -5.93 -13.52 17.37
CA THR A 45 -5.95 -12.39 18.30
C THR A 45 -7.32 -11.72 18.42
N ASN A 46 -8.24 -12.02 17.52
CA ASN A 46 -9.52 -11.33 17.31
C ASN A 46 -9.36 -9.81 16.97
N VAL A 47 -8.16 -9.35 16.62
CA VAL A 47 -7.85 -7.97 16.24
C VAL A 47 -7.39 -7.93 14.80
N ASP A 48 -7.86 -6.96 14.02
CA ASP A 48 -7.45 -6.77 12.65
C ASP A 48 -6.10 -6.05 12.54
N ILE A 49 -5.36 -6.34 11.45
CA ILE A 49 -4.21 -5.55 11.03
C ILE A 49 -4.69 -4.56 9.96
N LEU A 50 -4.52 -3.27 10.23
CA LEU A 50 -4.75 -2.21 9.26
C LEU A 50 -3.49 -2.07 8.39
N ASP A 51 -3.57 -2.51 7.15
CA ASP A 51 -2.49 -2.24 6.20
C ASP A 51 -2.57 -0.81 5.70
N GLY A 52 -1.42 -0.14 5.60
CA GLY A 52 -1.33 1.24 5.18
C GLY A 52 -0.07 1.54 4.40
N VAL A 53 -0.19 2.47 3.47
CA VAL A 53 0.88 2.92 2.58
C VAL A 53 1.17 4.38 2.81
N GLY A 54 2.42 4.65 3.03
CA GLY A 54 2.97 5.99 3.14
C GLY A 54 4.32 6.07 2.44
N SER A 55 4.85 7.26 2.33
CA SER A 55 6.19 7.47 1.79
C SER A 55 6.90 8.62 2.49
N THR A 56 8.22 8.70 2.30
CA THR A 56 9.03 9.81 2.79
C THR A 56 8.59 11.13 2.16
N GLU A 57 8.19 11.11 0.90
CA GLU A 57 7.73 12.27 0.14
C GLU A 57 6.42 12.84 0.67
N MET A 58 5.58 11.98 1.24
CA MET A 58 4.28 12.36 1.80
C MET A 58 4.30 12.44 3.33
N LEU A 59 5.45 12.23 3.98
CA LEU A 59 5.68 12.25 5.42
C LEU A 59 4.99 11.13 6.18
N HIS A 60 3.82 10.72 5.79
CA HIS A 60 2.94 9.82 6.52
C HIS A 60 2.15 8.88 5.62
N ILE A 61 1.30 8.05 6.22
CA ILE A 61 0.35 7.18 5.54
C ILE A 61 -0.73 8.03 4.86
N PHE A 62 -0.98 7.78 3.59
CA PHE A 62 -1.98 8.45 2.76
C PHE A 62 -3.06 7.50 2.21
N LEU A 63 -2.82 6.21 2.30
CA LEU A 63 -3.70 5.12 1.88
C LEU A 63 -3.73 4.08 2.99
N SER A 64 -4.90 3.65 3.46
CA SER A 64 -5.00 2.71 4.58
C SER A 64 -6.34 1.98 4.62
N ASN A 65 -6.32 0.74 5.12
CA ASN A 65 -7.52 0.12 5.66
C ASN A 65 -8.00 0.88 6.90
N LYS A 66 -9.28 0.76 7.23
CA LYS A 66 -9.92 1.38 8.40
C LYS A 66 -10.52 0.31 9.29
N PRO A 67 -10.67 0.56 10.60
CA PRO A 67 -11.49 -0.30 11.45
C PRO A 67 -12.88 -0.48 10.80
N ASP A 68 -13.43 -1.69 10.87
CA ASP A 68 -14.74 -2.07 10.35
C ASP A 68 -14.92 -1.96 8.82
N ASP A 69 -13.84 -1.62 8.08
CA ASP A 69 -13.83 -1.50 6.61
C ASP A 69 -12.52 -2.06 6.04
N ILE A 70 -12.21 -3.31 6.37
CA ILE A 70 -10.98 -3.99 5.97
C ILE A 70 -11.27 -4.98 4.86
N VAL A 71 -10.47 -4.88 3.79
CA VAL A 71 -10.40 -5.89 2.73
C VAL A 71 -8.96 -6.39 2.67
N TYR A 72 -8.71 -7.59 3.18
CA TYR A 72 -7.38 -8.19 3.15
C TYR A 72 -6.89 -8.39 1.71
N GLY A 73 -5.59 -8.12 1.50
CA GLY A 73 -5.00 -8.09 0.16
C GLY A 73 -5.11 -6.72 -0.53
N THR A 74 -5.75 -5.74 0.11
CA THR A 74 -5.77 -4.35 -0.35
C THR A 74 -5.06 -3.42 0.63
N SER A 75 -4.54 -2.32 0.14
CA SER A 75 -4.01 -1.23 0.98
C SER A 75 -5.11 -0.27 1.48
N GLY A 76 -6.37 -0.62 1.27
CA GLY A 76 -7.51 0.17 1.73
C GLY A 76 -7.89 1.32 0.80
N SER A 77 -8.27 2.46 1.37
CA SER A 77 -8.76 3.66 0.69
C SER A 77 -8.00 4.92 1.13
N ALA A 78 -8.18 6.03 0.41
CA ALA A 78 -7.53 7.29 0.74
C ALA A 78 -7.81 7.73 2.18
N VAL A 79 -6.76 8.10 2.90
CA VAL A 79 -6.89 8.72 4.22
C VAL A 79 -7.50 10.12 4.06
N PRO A 80 -8.39 10.57 4.97
CA PRO A 80 -8.97 11.91 4.90
C PRO A 80 -7.91 13.01 4.74
N GLY A 81 -8.13 13.90 3.77
CA GLY A 81 -7.19 14.97 3.42
C GLY A 81 -6.26 14.64 2.25
N TYR A 82 -6.23 13.39 1.80
CA TYR A 82 -5.50 12.99 0.61
C TYR A 82 -6.44 12.70 -0.56
N LYS A 83 -5.95 12.98 -1.77
CA LYS A 83 -6.58 12.56 -3.02
C LYS A 83 -5.61 11.63 -3.76
N LEU A 84 -6.15 10.56 -4.33
CA LEU A 84 -5.41 9.56 -5.08
C LEU A 84 -5.93 9.48 -6.50
N ARG A 85 -5.03 9.29 -7.46
CA ARG A 85 -5.38 8.93 -8.83
C ARG A 85 -4.36 7.94 -9.39
N LEU A 86 -4.80 7.10 -10.31
CA LEU A 86 -3.94 6.19 -11.06
C LEU A 86 -3.80 6.69 -12.48
N VAL A 87 -2.57 6.73 -12.98
CA VAL A 87 -2.30 7.21 -14.34
C VAL A 87 -1.49 6.21 -15.15
N ASN A 88 -1.72 6.22 -16.46
CA ASN A 88 -0.93 5.48 -17.44
C ASN A 88 0.38 6.23 -17.80
N GLU A 89 1.15 5.67 -18.75
CA GLU A 89 2.41 6.28 -19.22
C GLU A 89 2.24 7.63 -19.91
N LYS A 90 1.03 7.95 -20.40
CA LYS A 90 0.68 9.23 -21.00
C LYS A 90 0.17 10.26 -20.00
N ASN A 91 0.20 9.92 -18.69
CA ASN A 91 -0.35 10.74 -17.59
C ASN A 91 -1.89 10.94 -17.66
N GLU A 92 -2.58 10.01 -18.34
CA GLU A 92 -4.03 9.96 -18.39
C GLU A 92 -4.54 9.07 -17.25
N GLU A 93 -5.66 9.44 -16.63
CA GLU A 93 -6.26 8.65 -15.56
C GLU A 93 -6.81 7.32 -16.12
N VAL A 94 -6.48 6.20 -15.45
CA VAL A 94 -6.94 4.88 -15.86
C VAL A 94 -8.33 4.57 -15.27
N HIS A 95 -9.04 3.64 -15.90
CA HIS A 95 -10.34 3.18 -15.40
C HIS A 95 -10.19 2.25 -14.20
N VAL A 96 -11.30 2.07 -13.48
CA VAL A 96 -11.38 1.06 -12.40
C VAL A 96 -11.09 -0.33 -12.98
N GLY A 97 -10.28 -1.12 -12.27
CA GLY A 97 -9.79 -2.41 -12.72
C GLY A 97 -8.54 -2.36 -13.60
N GLU A 98 -8.04 -1.17 -13.94
CA GLU A 98 -6.80 -1.02 -14.69
C GLU A 98 -5.64 -0.63 -13.77
N ILE A 99 -4.45 -1.15 -14.09
CA ILE A 99 -3.22 -0.84 -13.35
C ILE A 99 -2.66 0.49 -13.82
N GLY A 100 -2.38 1.39 -12.87
CA GLY A 100 -1.75 2.68 -13.10
C GLY A 100 -0.71 3.03 -12.05
N GLU A 101 0.13 4.02 -12.33
CA GLU A 101 1.02 4.62 -11.32
C GLU A 101 0.19 5.47 -10.36
N LEU A 102 0.41 5.25 -9.06
CA LEU A 102 -0.27 5.99 -8.00
C LEU A 102 0.32 7.37 -7.82
N LEU A 103 -0.51 8.38 -7.96
CA LEU A 103 -0.23 9.77 -7.64
C LEU A 103 -1.05 10.20 -6.42
N VAL A 104 -0.40 10.93 -5.53
CA VAL A 104 -0.99 11.39 -4.27
C VAL A 104 -0.96 12.92 -4.20
N LYS A 105 -2.08 13.53 -3.83
CA LYS A 105 -2.18 14.95 -3.50
C LYS A 105 -2.55 15.09 -2.03
N GLY A 106 -1.74 15.83 -1.27
CA GLY A 106 -1.98 16.11 0.15
C GLY A 106 -1.07 17.21 0.68
N LYS A 107 -1.47 17.83 1.79
CA LYS A 107 -0.74 18.98 2.37
C LYS A 107 0.62 18.60 2.98
N SER A 108 0.87 17.33 3.24
CA SER A 108 2.12 16.82 3.80
C SER A 108 3.20 16.54 2.78
N SER A 109 2.91 16.73 1.47
CA SER A 109 3.90 16.53 0.40
C SER A 109 5.14 17.39 0.63
N ALA A 110 6.32 16.76 0.49
CA ALA A 110 7.58 17.48 0.45
C ALA A 110 7.64 18.40 -0.78
N ILE A 111 8.48 19.42 -0.70
CA ILE A 111 8.65 20.40 -1.80
C ILE A 111 9.66 19.87 -2.82
N ALA A 112 10.73 19.22 -2.35
CA ALA A 112 11.83 18.75 -3.19
C ALA A 112 12.74 17.78 -2.41
N TYR A 113 13.55 17.02 -3.15
CA TYR A 113 14.71 16.35 -2.58
C TYR A 113 15.89 17.32 -2.49
N TRP A 114 16.61 17.26 -1.38
CA TRP A 114 17.81 18.07 -1.19
C TRP A 114 18.85 17.81 -2.29
N ASN A 115 19.23 18.86 -2.99
CA ASN A 115 20.24 18.86 -4.05
C ASN A 115 20.02 17.83 -5.18
N LYS A 116 18.75 17.47 -5.49
CA LYS A 116 18.36 16.52 -6.56
C LYS A 116 17.26 17.11 -7.44
N LEU A 117 17.56 18.20 -8.14
CA LEU A 117 16.58 18.95 -8.93
C LEU A 117 15.83 18.10 -9.96
N THR A 118 16.55 17.27 -10.73
CA THR A 118 15.94 16.43 -11.77
C THR A 118 14.97 15.41 -11.17
N LYS A 119 15.35 14.76 -10.07
CA LYS A 119 14.49 13.81 -9.36
C LYS A 119 13.27 14.53 -8.78
N SER A 120 13.48 15.70 -8.16
CA SER A 120 12.40 16.49 -7.58
C SER A 120 11.34 16.86 -8.60
N ARG A 121 11.75 17.32 -9.79
CA ARG A 121 10.83 17.69 -10.87
C ARG A 121 10.04 16.51 -11.45
N LYS A 122 10.61 15.30 -11.38
CA LYS A 122 9.92 14.07 -11.82
C LYS A 122 8.94 13.54 -10.78
N THR A 123 9.24 13.76 -9.49
CA THR A 123 8.43 13.25 -8.38
C THR A 123 7.31 14.21 -7.99
N PHE A 124 7.61 15.52 -7.90
CA PHE A 124 6.65 16.53 -7.45
C PHE A 124 6.13 17.32 -8.63
N GLU A 125 4.96 16.93 -9.14
CA GLU A 125 4.33 17.53 -10.32
C GLU A 125 3.13 18.41 -9.91
N GLY A 126 3.35 19.70 -9.75
CA GLY A 126 2.32 20.62 -9.27
C GLY A 126 1.83 20.26 -7.87
N GLU A 127 0.56 19.86 -7.77
CA GLU A 127 -0.03 19.43 -6.49
C GLU A 127 0.06 17.90 -6.24
N TRP A 128 0.63 17.16 -7.19
CA TRP A 128 0.70 15.69 -7.15
C TRP A 128 2.12 15.20 -6.91
N THR A 129 2.22 14.18 -6.09
CA THR A 129 3.47 13.44 -5.84
C THR A 129 3.36 12.07 -6.46
N ARG A 130 4.29 11.71 -7.34
CA ARG A 130 4.43 10.36 -7.89
C ARG A 130 5.03 9.46 -6.84
N THR A 131 4.38 8.33 -6.55
CA THR A 131 4.90 7.36 -5.57
C THR A 131 5.90 6.40 -6.18
N GLY A 132 5.83 6.18 -7.49
CA GLY A 132 6.56 5.13 -8.19
C GLY A 132 5.98 3.73 -7.95
N ASP A 133 4.83 3.63 -7.32
CA ASP A 133 4.11 2.38 -7.09
C ASP A 133 2.97 2.22 -8.08
N LYS A 134 2.72 1.01 -8.52
CA LYS A 134 1.60 0.62 -9.37
C LYS A 134 0.48 0.02 -8.53
N TYR A 135 -0.72 0.43 -8.83
CA TYR A 135 -1.93 0.00 -8.15
C TYR A 135 -3.06 -0.26 -9.14
N GLU A 136 -3.96 -1.14 -8.76
CA GLU A 136 -5.29 -1.29 -9.35
C GLU A 136 -6.32 -0.71 -8.37
N LYS A 137 -7.31 0.02 -8.88
CA LYS A 137 -8.42 0.53 -8.07
C LYS A 137 -9.65 -0.33 -8.30
N LEU A 138 -10.21 -0.87 -7.22
CA LEU A 138 -11.47 -1.62 -7.23
C LEU A 138 -12.69 -0.70 -7.24
N GLU A 139 -13.85 -1.24 -7.62
CA GLU A 139 -15.12 -0.50 -7.65
C GLU A 139 -15.50 0.08 -6.29
N GLU A 140 -15.18 -0.64 -5.19
CA GLU A 140 -15.43 -0.18 -3.82
C GLU A 140 -14.46 0.93 -3.36
N GLY A 141 -13.57 1.40 -4.25
CA GLY A 141 -12.59 2.44 -3.96
C GLY A 141 -11.40 1.98 -3.12
N LYS A 142 -11.18 0.67 -3.02
CA LYS A 142 -9.98 0.06 -2.45
C LYS A 142 -8.88 -0.03 -3.50
N PHE A 143 -7.63 -0.12 -3.05
CA PHE A 143 -6.45 -0.17 -3.90
C PHE A 143 -5.66 -1.45 -3.64
N ILE A 144 -5.34 -2.18 -4.71
CA ILE A 144 -4.48 -3.37 -4.69
C ILE A 144 -3.10 -2.98 -5.21
N TYR A 145 -2.06 -3.31 -4.45
CA TYR A 145 -0.68 -3.10 -4.85
C TYR A 145 -0.28 -4.07 -5.97
N SER A 146 0.30 -3.55 -7.05
CA SER A 146 0.72 -4.32 -8.22
C SER A 146 2.22 -4.26 -8.51
N GLY A 147 3.00 -3.61 -7.62
CA GLY A 147 4.45 -3.55 -7.74
C GLY A 147 5.00 -2.13 -7.89
N ARG A 148 6.32 -2.03 -8.15
CA ARG A 148 7.01 -0.78 -8.40
C ARG A 148 7.06 -0.48 -9.90
N THR A 149 6.97 0.79 -10.26
CA THR A 149 7.12 1.24 -11.66
C THR A 149 8.49 0.85 -12.23
N ASP A 150 9.54 0.91 -11.40
CA ASP A 150 10.92 0.63 -11.80
C ASP A 150 11.22 -0.89 -11.90
N ASP A 151 10.43 -1.74 -11.24
CA ASP A 151 10.63 -3.19 -11.19
C ASP A 151 9.77 -3.95 -12.22
N MET A 152 8.74 -3.30 -12.77
CA MET A 152 7.89 -3.93 -13.77
C MET A 152 8.61 -4.09 -15.11
N PHE A 153 8.46 -5.24 -15.73
CA PHE A 153 8.98 -5.50 -17.08
C PHE A 153 7.86 -5.90 -18.03
N LYS A 154 8.12 -5.68 -19.34
CA LYS A 154 7.13 -5.91 -20.38
C LYS A 154 7.47 -7.18 -21.16
N VAL A 155 6.55 -8.16 -21.17
CA VAL A 155 6.69 -9.39 -21.96
C VAL A 155 5.56 -9.43 -22.98
N SER A 156 5.89 -9.47 -24.25
CA SER A 156 4.91 -9.52 -25.35
C SER A 156 3.80 -8.45 -25.27
N GLY A 157 4.14 -7.26 -24.74
CA GLY A 157 3.20 -6.15 -24.61
C GLY A 157 2.41 -6.11 -23.30
N ILE A 158 2.52 -7.14 -22.46
CA ILE A 158 1.86 -7.22 -21.16
C ILE A 158 2.86 -6.83 -20.07
N TRP A 159 2.44 -5.97 -19.14
CA TRP A 159 3.22 -5.65 -17.95
C TRP A 159 3.16 -6.82 -16.98
N ILE A 160 4.32 -7.27 -16.51
CA ILE A 160 4.47 -8.31 -15.50
C ILE A 160 5.13 -7.69 -14.28
N SER A 161 4.51 -7.90 -13.13
CA SER A 161 5.07 -7.56 -11.84
C SER A 161 5.85 -8.75 -11.28
N PRO A 162 7.11 -8.60 -10.89
CA PRO A 162 7.81 -9.63 -10.12
C PRO A 162 7.03 -10.03 -8.87
N PHE A 163 6.37 -9.09 -8.22
CA PHE A 163 5.54 -9.32 -7.05
C PHE A 163 4.38 -10.31 -7.29
N GLU A 164 3.74 -10.26 -8.48
CA GLU A 164 2.68 -11.21 -8.84
C GLU A 164 3.21 -12.61 -9.14
N VAL A 165 4.45 -12.72 -9.57
CA VAL A 165 5.10 -14.01 -9.91
C VAL A 165 5.66 -14.71 -8.66
N GLU A 166 5.97 -13.95 -7.61
CA GLU A 166 6.58 -14.44 -6.36
C GLU A 166 5.55 -14.80 -5.27
N GLN A 167 4.26 -14.53 -5.47
CA GLN A 167 3.16 -14.94 -4.59
C GLN A 167 2.71 -16.38 -4.87
#